data_93dbb60ae6089b1ac2d27fba20b54782
#
_entry.id   93dbb60ae6089b1ac2d27fba20b54782
#
_cell.length_a   1.000
_cell.length_b   1.000
_cell.length_c   1.000
_cell.angle_alpha   90.00
_cell.angle_beta   90.00
_cell.angle_gamma   90.00
#
_symmetry.space_group_name_H-M   'P 1'
#
loop_
_entity.id
_entity.type
_entity.pdbx_description
1 polymer ?
#
loop_
_entity_poly.entity_id
_entity_poly.type
_entity_poly.pdbx_seq_one_letter_code
_entity_poly.pdbx_strand_id
1 'polypeptide(L)'
;MGAHAQGEVGVVLGLLGFYDEFNDAGVRPNGRLRDAVRPAGEADEGEIVAYLDAGHVLLDVMEAGRDVLTGLPHRYSAGCSSLVTDGSWLWRQDFPHYLATHHVVLPETFLAHVRDSDYRMPALVCADFAPHYDETMPVVGWSSATPWPLTKDVIQPESRRV
;
A
#
# COMPACT_ATOMS: atom_id res chain seq x y z
N MET A 1 32.09 26.30 14.99
CA MET A 1 32.12 25.13 14.11
C MET A 1 30.77 24.46 14.21
N GLY A 2 29.89 24.76 13.26
CA GLY A 2 28.52 24.26 13.25
C GLY A 2 28.46 22.89 12.60
N ALA A 3 28.02 21.88 13.34
CA ALA A 3 27.58 20.63 12.77
C ALA A 3 26.25 20.88 12.07
N HIS A 4 26.23 20.80 10.75
CA HIS A 4 25.02 20.74 9.99
C HIS A 4 24.37 19.36 10.23
N ALA A 5 23.31 19.34 11.02
CA ALA A 5 22.36 18.25 11.03
C ALA A 5 21.68 18.27 9.64
N GLN A 6 22.11 17.39 8.76
CA GLN A 6 21.34 17.05 7.56
C GLN A 6 20.11 16.28 8.09
N GLY A 7 18.97 16.97 8.14
CA GLY A 7 17.71 16.32 8.35
C GLY A 7 17.51 15.38 7.17
N GLU A 8 17.45 14.07 7.44
CA GLU A 8 16.91 13.09 6.51
C GLU A 8 15.51 13.56 6.15
N VAL A 9 15.33 13.98 4.92
CA VAL A 9 14.00 14.20 4.35
C VAL A 9 13.43 12.80 4.19
N GLY A 10 12.60 12.36 5.14
CA GLY A 10 11.85 11.13 5.01
C GLY A 10 11.08 11.18 3.70
N VAL A 11 11.21 10.16 2.87
CA VAL A 11 10.47 10.04 1.62
C VAL A 11 9.02 9.76 2.01
N VAL A 12 8.17 10.78 1.91
CA VAL A 12 6.73 10.65 2.15
C VAL A 12 6.14 9.89 0.98
N LEU A 13 5.61 8.67 1.24
CA LEU A 13 4.89 7.88 0.24
C LEU A 13 3.57 8.57 -0.16
N GLY A 14 3.28 8.58 -1.44
CA GLY A 14 1.94 8.89 -1.93
C GLY A 14 0.96 7.79 -1.52
N LEU A 15 -0.23 8.16 -1.06
CA LEU A 15 -1.26 7.20 -0.63
C LEU A 15 -2.34 7.07 -1.69
N LEU A 16 -2.65 5.83 -2.10
CA LEU A 16 -3.59 5.51 -3.15
C LEU A 16 -4.63 4.49 -2.67
N GLY A 17 -5.90 4.81 -2.82
CA GLY A 17 -6.98 3.87 -2.50
C GLY A 17 -7.29 3.74 -1.00
N PHE A 18 -6.88 4.68 -0.17
CA PHE A 18 -7.24 4.72 1.26
C PHE A 18 -8.50 5.55 1.46
N TYR A 19 -9.64 4.90 1.25
CA TYR A 19 -10.97 5.51 1.31
C TYR A 19 -11.62 5.33 2.68
N ASP A 20 -12.62 6.17 2.97
CA ASP A 20 -13.36 6.16 4.23
C ASP A 20 -14.01 4.80 4.53
N GLU A 21 -14.42 4.07 3.50
CA GLU A 21 -15.12 2.79 3.63
C GLU A 21 -14.22 1.63 4.02
N PHE A 22 -12.89 1.76 3.96
CA PHE A 22 -11.97 0.64 4.14
C PHE A 22 -11.43 0.47 5.54
N ASN A 23 -11.25 1.56 6.28
CA ASN A 23 -10.50 1.48 7.53
C ASN A 23 -10.96 2.53 8.56
N ASP A 24 -11.52 2.06 9.65
CA ASP A 24 -11.99 2.93 10.74
C ASP A 24 -10.83 3.48 11.59
N ALA A 25 -9.68 2.81 11.62
CA ALA A 25 -8.56 3.13 12.50
C ALA A 25 -7.39 3.87 11.82
N GLY A 26 -7.24 3.72 10.49
CA GLY A 26 -6.13 4.27 9.72
C GLY A 26 -6.40 5.65 9.13
N VAL A 27 -5.43 6.16 8.39
CA VAL A 27 -5.60 7.39 7.60
C VAL A 27 -6.43 7.13 6.35
N ARG A 28 -7.23 8.11 5.94
CA ARG A 28 -8.17 8.03 4.81
C ARG A 28 -8.09 9.27 3.93
N PRO A 29 -6.93 9.54 3.31
CA PRO A 29 -6.71 10.78 2.57
C PRO A 29 -7.47 10.86 1.25
N ASN A 30 -7.96 9.72 0.73
CA ASN A 30 -8.61 9.66 -0.57
C ASN A 30 -10.14 9.89 -0.52
N GLY A 31 -10.67 10.23 0.66
CA GLY A 31 -12.09 10.54 0.84
C GLY A 31 -12.99 9.31 0.70
N ARG A 32 -14.19 9.50 0.14
CA ARG A 32 -15.17 8.43 0.00
C ARG A 32 -14.99 7.69 -1.33
N LEU A 33 -14.94 6.37 -1.28
CA LEU A 33 -14.84 5.53 -2.47
C LEU A 33 -16.00 5.79 -3.45
N ARG A 34 -17.22 5.93 -2.94
CA ARG A 34 -18.42 6.20 -3.76
C ARG A 34 -18.31 7.44 -4.62
N ASP A 35 -17.60 8.46 -4.13
CA ASP A 35 -17.40 9.72 -4.84
C ASP A 35 -16.29 9.61 -5.91
N ALA A 36 -15.44 8.58 -5.82
CA ALA A 36 -14.36 8.32 -6.76
C ALA A 36 -14.77 7.42 -7.95
N VAL A 37 -15.92 6.77 -7.88
CA VAL A 37 -16.41 5.86 -8.94
C VAL A 37 -16.77 6.64 -10.19
N ARG A 38 -16.38 6.10 -11.35
CA ARG A 38 -16.69 6.67 -12.68
C ARG A 38 -17.39 5.64 -13.59
N PRO A 39 -18.12 6.08 -14.61
CA PRO A 39 -18.74 5.19 -15.59
C PRO A 39 -17.73 4.57 -16.56
N ALA A 40 -16.53 5.14 -16.71
CA ALA A 40 -15.46 4.64 -17.56
C ALA A 40 -14.10 4.98 -16.98
N GLY A 41 -13.14 4.09 -17.18
CA GLY A 41 -11.75 4.23 -16.73
C GLY A 41 -10.88 5.04 -17.69
N GLU A 42 -9.58 5.10 -17.34
CA GLU A 42 -8.54 5.62 -18.24
C GLU A 42 -8.40 4.72 -19.47
N ALA A 43 -7.91 5.27 -20.58
CA ALA A 43 -7.68 4.50 -21.80
C ALA A 43 -6.65 3.36 -21.59
N ASP A 44 -5.70 3.57 -20.68
CA ASP A 44 -4.63 2.65 -20.28
C ASP A 44 -4.90 1.97 -18.93
N GLU A 45 -6.17 1.87 -18.50
CA GLU A 45 -6.52 1.32 -17.19
C GLU A 45 -6.00 -0.12 -16.99
N GLY A 46 -6.01 -0.92 -18.06
CA GLY A 46 -5.50 -2.29 -18.00
C GLY A 46 -4.01 -2.38 -17.66
N GLU A 47 -3.20 -1.50 -18.22
CA GLU A 47 -1.77 -1.38 -17.94
C GLU A 47 -1.52 -0.86 -16.52
N ILE A 48 -2.35 0.09 -16.06
CA ILE A 48 -2.27 0.60 -14.69
C ILE A 48 -2.63 -0.49 -13.68
N VAL A 49 -3.67 -1.28 -13.92
CA VAL A 49 -4.04 -2.43 -13.07
C VAL A 49 -2.90 -3.45 -13.01
N ALA A 50 -2.29 -3.77 -14.15
CA ALA A 50 -1.15 -4.70 -14.20
C ALA A 50 0.07 -4.14 -13.43
N TYR A 51 0.33 -2.84 -13.50
CA TYR A 51 1.36 -2.18 -12.71
C TYR A 51 1.10 -2.31 -11.20
N LEU A 52 -0.12 -2.03 -10.76
CA LEU A 52 -0.49 -2.15 -9.35
C LEU A 52 -0.38 -3.59 -8.83
N ASP A 53 -0.76 -4.57 -9.65
CA ASP A 53 -0.64 -6.01 -9.33
C ASP A 53 0.82 -6.47 -9.21
N ALA A 54 1.74 -5.79 -9.88
CA ALA A 54 3.18 -6.09 -9.84
C ALA A 54 3.90 -5.45 -8.64
N GLY A 55 3.22 -4.68 -7.80
CA GLY A 55 3.81 -4.00 -6.64
C GLY A 55 4.39 -4.96 -5.61
N HIS A 56 5.28 -4.43 -4.77
CA HIS A 56 5.96 -5.18 -3.74
C HIS A 56 5.16 -5.15 -2.43
N VAL A 57 4.92 -6.32 -1.82
CA VAL A 57 4.24 -6.39 -0.53
C VAL A 57 5.15 -5.83 0.56
N LEU A 58 4.72 -4.74 1.19
CA LEU A 58 5.40 -4.10 2.31
C LEU A 58 4.94 -4.67 3.65
N LEU A 59 3.64 -4.88 3.79
CA LEU A 59 3.02 -5.45 4.98
C LEU A 59 1.93 -6.43 4.55
N ASP A 60 2.07 -7.68 4.96
CA ASP A 60 1.06 -8.71 4.71
C ASP A 60 0.07 -8.78 5.88
N VAL A 61 -1.22 -8.69 5.58
CA VAL A 61 -2.31 -8.71 6.55
C VAL A 61 -3.26 -9.85 6.23
N MET A 62 -3.40 -10.78 7.16
CA MET A 62 -4.30 -11.93 7.03
C MET A 62 -5.75 -11.52 7.32
N GLU A 63 -6.31 -10.75 6.42
CA GLU A 63 -7.70 -10.32 6.48
C GLU A 63 -8.46 -10.82 5.25
N ALA A 64 -9.71 -11.19 5.43
CA ALA A 64 -10.61 -11.54 4.33
C ALA A 64 -11.65 -10.41 4.15
N GLY A 65 -11.78 -9.93 2.92
CA GLY A 65 -12.72 -8.87 2.60
C GLY A 65 -13.53 -9.16 1.34
N ARG A 66 -14.49 -8.29 1.12
CA ARG A 66 -15.35 -8.27 -0.05
C ARG A 66 -15.35 -6.86 -0.64
N ASP A 67 -15.78 -6.73 -1.87
CA ASP A 67 -16.06 -5.44 -2.46
C ASP A 67 -17.05 -4.67 -1.58
N VAL A 68 -16.62 -3.53 -1.05
CA VAL A 68 -17.43 -2.74 -0.09
C VAL A 68 -18.61 -2.03 -0.74
N LEU A 69 -18.63 -1.92 -2.07
CA LEU A 69 -19.73 -1.31 -2.81
C LEU A 69 -20.83 -2.32 -3.18
N THR A 70 -20.44 -3.57 -3.46
CA THR A 70 -21.33 -4.62 -3.95
C THR A 70 -21.56 -5.75 -2.98
N GLY A 71 -20.68 -5.94 -1.99
CA GLY A 71 -20.68 -7.08 -1.08
C GLY A 71 -20.24 -8.41 -1.72
N LEU A 72 -19.80 -8.40 -2.97
CA LEU A 72 -19.38 -9.58 -3.71
C LEU A 72 -17.91 -9.93 -3.42
N PRO A 73 -17.55 -11.23 -3.46
CA PRO A 73 -16.14 -11.62 -3.38
C PRO A 73 -15.39 -11.22 -4.64
N HIS A 74 -14.08 -11.01 -4.53
CA HIS A 74 -13.17 -10.72 -5.63
C HIS A 74 -11.85 -11.48 -5.48
N ARG A 75 -10.97 -11.46 -6.49
CA ARG A 75 -9.72 -12.25 -6.51
C ARG A 75 -8.74 -11.89 -5.38
N TYR A 76 -8.86 -10.69 -4.78
CA TYR A 76 -8.03 -10.25 -3.66
C TYR A 76 -8.73 -10.42 -2.30
N SER A 77 -9.78 -11.21 -2.19
CA SER A 77 -10.53 -11.35 -0.93
C SER A 77 -9.66 -11.81 0.23
N ALA A 78 -8.66 -12.67 -0.01
CA ALA A 78 -7.66 -13.04 0.99
C ALA A 78 -6.50 -12.04 0.98
N GLY A 79 -6.16 -11.46 2.13
CA GLY A 79 -5.11 -10.46 2.24
C GLY A 79 -5.48 -9.09 1.65
N CYS A 80 -6.76 -8.78 1.56
CA CYS A 80 -7.28 -7.59 0.86
C CYS A 80 -6.69 -6.27 1.37
N SER A 81 -6.39 -6.17 2.67
CA SER A 81 -5.82 -4.99 3.33
C SER A 81 -4.30 -4.99 3.42
N SER A 82 -3.61 -5.99 2.85
CA SER A 82 -2.15 -5.98 2.75
C SER A 82 -1.68 -4.72 2.02
N LEU A 83 -0.53 -4.19 2.43
CA LEU A 83 0.03 -2.96 1.88
C LEU A 83 1.08 -3.28 0.82
N VAL A 84 0.95 -2.62 -0.31
CA VAL A 84 1.77 -2.81 -1.50
C VAL A 84 2.38 -1.48 -1.91
N THR A 85 3.61 -1.51 -2.40
CA THR A 85 4.35 -0.30 -2.77
C THR A 85 5.20 -0.50 -4.02
N ASP A 86 5.50 0.61 -4.70
CA ASP A 86 6.55 0.73 -5.71
C ASP A 86 7.77 1.52 -5.22
N GLY A 87 7.80 1.86 -3.92
CA GLY A 87 8.83 2.69 -3.31
C GLY A 87 8.52 4.18 -3.29
N SER A 88 7.53 4.64 -4.05
CA SER A 88 7.07 6.04 -4.12
C SER A 88 5.62 6.19 -3.71
N TRP A 89 4.81 5.17 -3.98
CA TRP A 89 3.39 5.10 -3.66
C TRP A 89 3.09 3.87 -2.83
N LEU A 90 2.02 3.96 -2.06
CA LEU A 90 1.50 2.90 -1.20
C LEU A 90 0.01 2.71 -1.48
N TRP A 91 -0.42 1.47 -1.64
CA TRP A 91 -1.82 1.11 -1.85
C TRP A 91 -2.18 -0.21 -1.17
N ARG A 92 -3.49 -0.48 -1.05
CA ARG A 92 -4.00 -1.77 -0.57
C ARG A 92 -3.93 -2.81 -1.68
N GLN A 93 -3.70 -4.05 -1.32
CA GLN A 93 -3.63 -5.16 -2.27
C GLN A 93 -4.90 -5.31 -3.11
N ASP A 94 -6.07 -4.98 -2.56
CA ASP A 94 -7.35 -5.06 -3.26
C ASP A 94 -7.68 -3.81 -4.11
N PHE A 95 -6.87 -2.77 -4.08
CA PHE A 95 -7.12 -1.54 -4.84
C PHE A 95 -7.24 -1.76 -6.35
N PRO A 96 -6.44 -2.63 -7.01
CA PRO A 96 -6.60 -2.94 -8.44
C PRO A 96 -8.00 -3.46 -8.81
N HIS A 97 -8.68 -4.18 -7.89
CA HIS A 97 -10.07 -4.58 -8.10
C HIS A 97 -11.00 -3.38 -8.26
N TYR A 98 -10.89 -2.39 -7.38
CA TYR A 98 -11.75 -1.20 -7.43
C TYR A 98 -11.46 -0.34 -8.65
N LEU A 99 -10.22 -0.27 -9.10
CA LEU A 99 -9.87 0.39 -10.34
C LEU A 99 -10.50 -0.32 -11.54
N ALA A 100 -10.30 -1.63 -11.67
CA ALA A 100 -10.78 -2.42 -12.81
C ALA A 100 -12.31 -2.54 -12.87
N THR A 101 -12.99 -2.54 -11.71
CA THR A 101 -14.44 -2.80 -11.63
C THR A 101 -15.28 -1.52 -11.56
N HIS A 102 -14.76 -0.51 -10.86
CA HIS A 102 -15.49 0.71 -10.56
C HIS A 102 -14.87 1.96 -11.18
N HIS A 103 -13.77 1.82 -11.92
CA HIS A 103 -13.09 2.90 -12.63
C HIS A 103 -12.79 4.10 -11.75
N VAL A 104 -12.28 3.87 -10.55
CA VAL A 104 -12.02 4.92 -9.57
C VAL A 104 -11.04 5.97 -10.08
N VAL A 105 -11.28 7.23 -9.73
CA VAL A 105 -10.41 8.35 -10.09
C VAL A 105 -9.04 8.15 -9.48
N LEU A 106 -8.00 8.31 -10.28
CA LEU A 106 -6.61 8.29 -9.85
C LEU A 106 -6.03 9.70 -9.80
N PRO A 107 -5.14 10.00 -8.83
CA PRO A 107 -4.41 11.27 -8.82
C PRO A 107 -3.59 11.46 -10.10
N GLU A 108 -3.62 12.65 -10.68
CA GLU A 108 -2.82 12.99 -11.88
C GLU A 108 -1.33 12.75 -11.68
N THR A 109 -0.82 12.99 -10.46
CA THR A 109 0.57 12.74 -10.10
C THR A 109 0.92 11.25 -10.13
N PHE A 110 -0.01 10.38 -9.76
CA PHE A 110 0.17 8.93 -9.87
C PHE A 110 0.13 8.48 -11.34
N LEU A 111 -0.83 8.98 -12.12
CA LEU A 111 -0.92 8.68 -13.55
C LEU A 111 0.36 9.06 -14.29
N ALA A 112 0.89 10.27 -14.04
CA ALA A 112 2.16 10.70 -14.60
C ALA A 112 3.32 9.78 -14.18
N HIS A 113 3.41 9.40 -12.91
CA HIS A 113 4.44 8.51 -12.36
C HIS A 113 4.45 7.15 -13.06
N VAL A 114 3.29 6.53 -13.22
CA VAL A 114 3.17 5.20 -13.88
C VAL A 114 3.49 5.29 -15.37
N ARG A 115 2.97 6.30 -16.05
CA ARG A 115 3.20 6.52 -17.49
C ARG A 115 4.66 6.84 -17.80
N ASP A 116 5.31 7.68 -16.98
CA ASP A 116 6.73 8.02 -17.12
C ASP A 116 7.65 6.80 -16.90
N SER A 117 7.22 5.83 -16.09
CA SER A 117 7.93 4.55 -15.90
C SER A 117 7.66 3.52 -17.01
N ASP A 118 6.86 3.86 -18.02
CA ASP A 118 6.40 2.93 -19.05
C ASP A 118 5.75 1.68 -18.45
N TYR A 119 4.94 1.87 -17.38
CA TYR A 119 4.23 0.83 -16.61
C TYR A 119 5.16 -0.25 -16.04
N ARG A 120 6.44 0.08 -15.82
CA ARG A 120 7.43 -0.86 -15.27
C ARG A 120 7.57 -0.70 -13.77
N MET A 121 7.30 -1.78 -13.04
CA MET A 121 7.53 -1.82 -11.61
C MET A 121 9.02 -1.74 -11.29
N PRO A 122 9.48 -0.78 -10.44
CA PRO A 122 10.88 -0.71 -10.02
C PRO A 122 11.28 -1.99 -9.26
N ALA A 123 12.53 -2.42 -9.42
CA ALA A 123 13.12 -3.46 -8.60
C ALA A 123 13.48 -2.87 -7.23
N LEU A 124 12.89 -3.41 -6.16
CA LEU A 124 13.16 -3.01 -4.78
C LEU A 124 13.80 -4.16 -4.01
N VAL A 125 14.70 -3.85 -3.08
CA VAL A 125 15.30 -4.81 -2.15
C VAL A 125 14.86 -4.51 -0.71
N CYS A 126 15.02 -5.44 0.21
CA CYS A 126 14.55 -5.29 1.60
C CYS A 126 15.04 -4.00 2.28
N ALA A 127 16.23 -3.51 1.94
CA ALA A 127 16.77 -2.26 2.48
C ALA A 127 15.95 -1.02 2.06
N ASP A 128 15.25 -1.09 0.93
CA ASP A 128 14.45 0.02 0.42
C ASP A 128 13.14 0.19 1.22
N PHE A 129 12.70 -0.87 1.92
CA PHE A 129 11.47 -0.86 2.70
C PHE A 129 11.66 -0.34 4.13
N ALA A 130 12.85 -0.49 4.70
CA ALA A 130 13.11 -0.15 6.10
C ALA A 130 12.76 1.30 6.46
N PRO A 131 13.06 2.32 5.64
CA PRO A 131 12.67 3.71 5.91
C PRO A 131 11.15 3.95 5.91
N HIS A 132 10.41 3.11 5.20
CA HIS A 132 8.96 3.28 5.02
C HIS A 132 8.12 2.64 6.12
N TYR A 133 8.71 1.79 6.95
CA TYR A 133 7.97 1.05 7.98
C TYR A 133 7.32 1.99 8.99
N ASP A 134 8.08 2.94 9.52
CA ASP A 134 7.58 3.89 10.53
C ASP A 134 6.50 4.83 9.97
N GLU A 135 6.60 5.18 8.68
CA GLU A 135 5.61 5.99 7.97
C GLU A 135 4.34 5.20 7.65
N THR A 136 4.46 3.89 7.48
CA THR A 136 3.37 3.01 7.05
C THR A 136 2.47 2.60 8.23
N MET A 137 3.01 2.44 9.43
CA MET A 137 2.24 1.99 10.59
C MET A 137 1.02 2.88 10.91
N PRO A 138 1.11 4.22 10.88
CA PRO A 138 -0.05 5.08 11.07
C PRO A 138 -1.12 4.94 9.98
N VAL A 139 -0.74 4.55 8.76
CA VAL A 139 -1.67 4.37 7.63
C VAL A 139 -2.70 3.28 7.95
N VAL A 140 -2.29 2.22 8.63
CA VAL A 140 -3.17 1.11 9.05
C VAL A 140 -3.73 1.28 10.46
N GLY A 141 -3.53 2.44 11.08
CA GLY A 141 -4.03 2.73 12.43
C GLY A 141 -3.21 2.09 13.55
N TRP A 142 -2.00 1.63 13.26
CA TRP A 142 -1.07 1.13 14.26
C TRP A 142 -0.18 2.27 14.75
N SER A 143 -0.08 2.43 16.05
CA SER A 143 0.83 3.42 16.64
C SER A 143 2.15 2.75 17.02
N SER A 144 3.24 3.51 16.88
CA SER A 144 4.56 3.10 17.35
C SER A 144 4.63 2.86 18.88
N ALA A 145 3.58 3.25 19.61
CA ALA A 145 3.44 2.98 21.04
C ALA A 145 3.01 1.53 21.35
N THR A 146 2.58 0.77 20.34
CA THR A 146 2.31 -0.66 20.50
C THR A 146 3.51 -1.40 19.90
N PRO A 147 4.46 -1.91 20.71
CA PRO A 147 5.58 -2.66 20.15
C PRO A 147 5.04 -3.89 19.41
N TRP A 148 5.41 -4.02 18.15
CA TRP A 148 5.18 -5.26 17.42
C TRP A 148 5.85 -6.41 18.18
N PRO A 149 5.17 -7.54 18.42
CA PRO A 149 5.73 -8.63 19.23
C PRO A 149 6.86 -9.41 18.56
N LEU A 150 7.38 -8.97 17.42
CA LEU A 150 8.58 -9.52 16.80
C LEU A 150 9.82 -8.83 17.36
N THR A 151 10.04 -8.96 18.67
CA THR A 151 11.38 -8.81 19.22
C THR A 151 12.25 -9.91 18.62
N LYS A 152 13.52 -9.57 18.36
CA LYS A 152 14.57 -10.43 17.78
C LYS A 152 14.79 -11.76 18.51
N ASP A 153 14.02 -12.03 19.55
CA ASP A 153 14.16 -13.19 20.44
C ASP A 153 13.39 -14.44 19.97
N VAL A 154 12.63 -14.35 18.87
CA VAL A 154 11.84 -15.49 18.38
C VAL A 154 12.59 -16.33 17.34
N ILE A 155 13.78 -15.93 16.90
CA ILE A 155 14.63 -16.75 16.03
C ILE A 155 15.91 -17.11 16.77
N GLN A 156 15.80 -17.90 17.82
CA GLN A 156 16.92 -18.74 18.27
C GLN A 156 16.64 -20.16 17.76
N PRO A 157 17.47 -20.71 16.87
CA PRO A 157 17.39 -22.13 16.57
C PRO A 157 17.75 -22.89 17.85
N GLU A 158 16.80 -23.71 18.33
CA GLU A 158 17.08 -24.63 19.41
C GLU A 158 18.32 -25.44 19.04
N SER A 159 19.40 -25.22 19.78
CA SER A 159 20.57 -26.07 19.73
C SER A 159 20.17 -27.47 20.21
N ARG A 160 20.02 -28.39 19.26
CA ARG A 160 19.88 -29.81 19.56
C ARG A 160 21.12 -30.22 20.41
N ARG A 161 20.85 -30.50 21.67
CA ARG A 161 21.82 -31.25 22.48
C ARG A 161 21.74 -32.71 22.04
N VAL A 162 22.89 -33.23 21.63
CA VAL A 162 23.17 -34.68 21.45
C VAL A 162 23.31 -35.29 22.82
#